data_a718ca7b4efc3cf449f59c308198e8e4
#
_entry.id   a718ca7b4efc3cf449f59c308198e8e4
#
_cell.length_a   1.000
_cell.length_b   1.000
_cell.length_c   1.000
_cell.angle_alpha   90.00
_cell.angle_beta   90.00
_cell.angle_gamma   90.00
#
_symmetry.space_group_name_H-M   'P 1'
#
loop_
_entity.id
_entity.type
_entity.pdbx_description
1 polymer ?
#
loop_
_entity_poly.entity_id
_entity_poly.type
_entity_poly.pdbx_seq_one_letter_code
_entity_poly.pdbx_strand_id
1 'polypeptide(L)'
;MNYSVFIMGQPPHDRETESRTRVLLVAPDVIGARMAGPGLRFVSIARALAPHMQVTLAAGVEGSSSLGDVSESFDVVYYTQRSELEELVAATDVIFCQFFDTHVARIANETGVAIVYDLYNALPVETIGSNRISGFTDEEGKDREYSELVKYFAFCARAGSYFVTSNERQRDWWLGFIMASLGVLPSTLHGRKADEIIGLLPFGSEDREPELSFHGLRGRHGLESSDFIVLWAGGIWDWLDAATPIRAIASLVDESPWIKLVFYGTTHPNASIGEPATVRAAKSLAEDLGVLGSNVVFLDDWVPAAERENYLLDADVAISTHQDSLETHYAFRTRILDHFWTRLPSVVSRGDWFAQYIDDQGLGTVTDVRDVSAVADAIRTYASDDAVRAATVERIESIRADWTWNETTRELRELLTTGFSSIQRPRLAVEETVQPAEVPAPVEPSIRQLVKKRLASSFLGPVLRRGRTVIRRVSSRHRLE
;
A
#
# COMPACT_ATOMS: atom_id res chain seq x y z
N MET A 1 -62.66 36.25 -40.32
CA MET A 1 -62.52 36.39 -38.89
C MET A 1 -61.47 35.40 -38.43
N ASN A 2 -60.26 35.87 -38.21
CA ASN A 2 -59.13 35.05 -37.83
C ASN A 2 -59.03 35.02 -36.30
N TYR A 3 -59.08 33.86 -35.69
CA TYR A 3 -58.73 33.72 -34.30
C TYR A 3 -57.33 33.13 -34.21
N SER A 4 -56.39 33.99 -33.77
CA SER A 4 -55.06 33.63 -33.34
C SER A 4 -55.09 33.04 -31.97
N VAL A 5 -54.71 31.75 -31.80
CA VAL A 5 -54.50 31.13 -30.51
C VAL A 5 -53.11 31.45 -30.01
N PHE A 6 -53.03 32.20 -28.91
CA PHE A 6 -51.79 32.43 -28.16
C PHE A 6 -51.43 31.14 -27.38
N ILE A 7 -50.36 30.50 -27.74
CA ILE A 7 -49.75 29.43 -26.94
C ILE A 7 -48.87 30.12 -25.88
N MET A 8 -49.32 30.15 -24.62
CA MET A 8 -48.44 30.55 -23.51
C MET A 8 -47.34 29.52 -23.36
N GLY A 9 -46.08 29.99 -23.51
CA GLY A 9 -44.89 29.21 -23.21
C GLY A 9 -44.90 28.81 -21.71
N GLN A 10 -44.69 27.54 -21.46
CA GLN A 10 -44.36 27.08 -20.11
C GLN A 10 -43.05 27.73 -19.67
N PRO A 11 -42.92 28.15 -18.39
CA PRO A 11 -41.65 28.61 -17.85
C PRO A 11 -40.61 27.46 -17.91
N PRO A 12 -39.30 27.79 -18.09
CA PRO A 12 -38.28 26.78 -18.05
C PRO A 12 -38.34 26.09 -16.71
N HIS A 13 -38.40 24.77 -16.73
CA HIS A 13 -38.15 23.95 -15.55
C HIS A 13 -36.81 24.36 -14.98
N ASP A 14 -36.81 25.00 -13.82
CA ASP A 14 -35.63 25.10 -12.97
C ASP A 14 -35.11 23.67 -12.79
N ARG A 15 -33.95 23.38 -13.35
CA ARG A 15 -33.16 22.24 -12.92
C ARG A 15 -32.83 22.53 -11.47
N GLU A 16 -33.53 21.87 -10.56
CA GLU A 16 -33.06 21.70 -9.20
C GLU A 16 -31.61 21.28 -9.31
N THR A 17 -30.71 22.10 -8.82
CA THR A 17 -29.32 21.74 -8.62
C THR A 17 -29.33 20.62 -7.58
N GLU A 18 -29.37 19.36 -8.04
CA GLU A 18 -29.12 18.21 -7.15
C GLU A 18 -27.84 18.52 -6.39
N SER A 19 -27.95 18.68 -5.09
CA SER A 19 -26.83 18.91 -4.19
C SER A 19 -25.89 17.72 -4.32
N ARG A 20 -24.66 17.92 -4.84
CA ARG A 20 -23.65 16.87 -4.94
C ARG A 20 -23.36 16.31 -3.56
N THR A 21 -23.20 14.99 -3.46
CA THR A 21 -22.76 14.30 -2.22
C THR A 21 -21.42 14.87 -1.76
N ARG A 22 -21.33 15.25 -0.50
CA ARG A 22 -20.12 15.77 0.15
C ARG A 22 -19.36 14.62 0.79
N VAL A 23 -18.15 14.38 0.32
CA VAL A 23 -17.31 13.25 0.76
C VAL A 23 -16.06 13.79 1.44
N LEU A 24 -15.83 13.38 2.69
CA LEU A 24 -14.59 13.64 3.43
C LEU A 24 -13.69 12.40 3.39
N LEU A 25 -12.55 12.50 2.74
CA LEU A 25 -11.50 11.49 2.80
C LEU A 25 -10.51 11.87 3.92
N VAL A 26 -10.31 10.98 4.90
CA VAL A 26 -9.29 11.19 5.95
C VAL A 26 -8.09 10.29 5.64
N ALA A 27 -7.03 10.90 5.11
CA ALA A 27 -5.84 10.18 4.70
C ALA A 27 -5.14 9.51 5.90
N PRO A 28 -4.75 8.22 5.77
CA PRO A 28 -4.09 7.49 6.86
C PRO A 28 -2.61 7.84 7.03
N ASP A 29 -2.03 8.51 6.05
CA ASP A 29 -0.60 8.78 5.94
C ASP A 29 -0.37 10.17 5.33
N VAL A 30 0.87 10.60 5.29
CA VAL A 30 1.28 11.87 4.70
C VAL A 30 0.90 11.96 3.22
N ILE A 31 0.53 13.16 2.78
CA ILE A 31 0.28 13.48 1.37
C ILE A 31 1.27 14.53 0.87
N GLY A 32 1.54 14.54 -0.44
CA GLY A 32 2.48 15.46 -1.08
C GLY A 32 3.68 14.76 -1.72
N ALA A 33 4.81 15.44 -1.81
CA ALA A 33 5.98 14.98 -2.58
C ALA A 33 6.61 13.66 -2.09
N ARG A 34 6.34 13.26 -0.84
CA ARG A 34 6.89 12.04 -0.21
C ARG A 34 5.83 11.01 0.13
N MET A 35 4.72 11.00 -0.61
CA MET A 35 3.64 10.03 -0.41
C MET A 35 4.14 8.59 -0.57
N ALA A 36 3.73 7.72 0.36
CA ALA A 36 3.78 6.27 0.20
C ALA A 36 2.43 5.75 -0.35
N GLY A 37 2.31 4.42 -0.51
CA GLY A 37 1.12 3.78 -1.07
C GLY A 37 -0.22 4.25 -0.48
N PRO A 38 -0.38 4.34 0.87
CA PRO A 38 -1.63 4.81 1.47
C PRO A 38 -2.00 6.24 1.09
N GLY A 39 -1.03 7.18 1.10
CA GLY A 39 -1.24 8.56 0.68
C GLY A 39 -1.62 8.66 -0.79
N LEU A 40 -0.89 7.96 -1.67
CA LEU A 40 -1.19 7.87 -3.11
C LEU A 40 -2.60 7.35 -3.36
N ARG A 41 -3.03 6.30 -2.65
CA ARG A 41 -4.38 5.73 -2.77
C ARG A 41 -5.46 6.79 -2.49
N PHE A 42 -5.34 7.51 -1.38
CA PHE A 42 -6.35 8.49 -0.98
C PHE A 42 -6.40 9.68 -1.94
N VAL A 43 -5.26 10.16 -2.41
CA VAL A 43 -5.20 11.22 -3.44
C VAL A 43 -5.84 10.76 -4.75
N SER A 44 -5.55 9.53 -5.19
CA SER A 44 -6.08 8.99 -6.45
C SER A 44 -7.59 8.74 -6.37
N ILE A 45 -8.10 8.23 -5.24
CA ILE A 45 -9.54 8.10 -5.00
C ILE A 45 -10.21 9.49 -5.00
N ALA A 46 -9.60 10.49 -4.34
CA ALA A 46 -10.12 11.86 -4.35
C ALA A 46 -10.25 12.42 -5.77
N ARG A 47 -9.22 12.22 -6.60
CA ARG A 47 -9.24 12.62 -8.03
C ARG A 47 -10.35 11.95 -8.82
N ALA A 48 -10.53 10.64 -8.62
CA ALA A 48 -11.55 9.87 -9.35
C ALA A 48 -12.99 10.23 -8.91
N LEU A 49 -13.20 10.67 -7.67
CA LEU A 49 -14.51 11.06 -7.14
C LEU A 49 -14.87 12.53 -7.43
N ALA A 50 -13.89 13.43 -7.45
CA ALA A 50 -14.09 14.88 -7.55
C ALA A 50 -14.92 15.36 -8.77
N PRO A 51 -14.86 14.75 -9.96
CA PRO A 51 -15.74 15.12 -11.07
C PRO A 51 -17.23 14.93 -10.78
N HIS A 52 -17.58 14.05 -9.83
CA HIS A 52 -18.95 13.59 -9.55
C HIS A 52 -19.49 14.09 -8.23
N MET A 53 -18.62 14.46 -7.27
CA MET A 53 -18.95 14.76 -5.87
C MET A 53 -18.21 16.00 -5.39
N GLN A 54 -18.62 16.55 -4.26
CA GLN A 54 -17.81 17.55 -3.56
C GLN A 54 -16.86 16.79 -2.61
N VAL A 55 -15.58 16.79 -2.91
CA VAL A 55 -14.56 16.03 -2.20
C VAL A 55 -13.67 16.95 -1.38
N THR A 56 -13.49 16.60 -0.10
CA THR A 56 -12.47 17.18 0.78
C THR A 56 -11.52 16.09 1.23
N LEU A 57 -10.21 16.27 1.00
CA LEU A 57 -9.14 15.38 1.48
C LEU A 57 -8.49 16.01 2.71
N ALA A 58 -8.66 15.38 3.87
CA ALA A 58 -8.01 15.79 5.11
C ALA A 58 -6.77 14.94 5.38
N ALA A 59 -5.64 15.57 5.73
CA ALA A 59 -4.40 14.89 6.08
C ALA A 59 -3.72 15.56 7.28
N GLY A 60 -2.96 14.79 8.08
CA GLY A 60 -2.13 15.35 9.12
C GLY A 60 -1.07 16.31 8.55
N VAL A 61 -0.84 17.45 9.21
CA VAL A 61 0.14 18.45 8.75
C VAL A 61 1.57 17.93 8.84
N GLU A 62 1.89 17.09 9.82
CA GLU A 62 3.23 16.56 10.04
C GLU A 62 3.68 15.65 8.89
N GLY A 63 4.75 16.02 8.22
CA GLY A 63 5.31 15.31 7.08
C GLY A 63 4.57 15.52 5.75
N SER A 64 3.36 16.10 5.77
CA SER A 64 2.61 16.41 4.56
C SER A 64 3.12 17.70 3.88
N SER A 65 2.93 17.78 2.57
CA SER A 65 3.26 18.95 1.76
C SER A 65 2.18 19.21 0.71
N SER A 66 2.21 20.37 0.05
CA SER A 66 1.28 20.68 -1.03
C SER A 66 1.33 19.62 -2.13
N LEU A 67 0.18 19.29 -2.67
CA LEU A 67 0.02 18.40 -3.83
C LEU A 67 0.37 19.11 -5.17
N GLY A 68 0.78 20.38 -5.12
CA GLY A 68 1.00 21.18 -6.33
C GLY A 68 -0.30 21.45 -7.08
N ASP A 69 -0.27 21.45 -8.40
CA ASP A 69 -1.43 21.76 -9.27
C ASP A 69 -2.56 20.71 -9.21
N VAL A 70 -2.40 19.68 -8.40
CA VAL A 70 -3.39 18.59 -8.27
C VAL A 70 -4.63 19.00 -7.50
N SER A 71 -4.57 20.09 -6.74
CA SER A 71 -5.69 20.58 -5.89
C SER A 71 -6.82 21.24 -6.67
N GLU A 72 -6.75 21.31 -8.00
CA GLU A 72 -7.77 22.02 -8.80
C GLU A 72 -9.13 21.31 -8.84
N SER A 73 -9.19 20.00 -8.51
CA SER A 73 -10.42 19.21 -8.61
C SER A 73 -11.11 18.94 -7.27
N PHE A 74 -10.43 19.11 -6.12
CA PHE A 74 -10.96 18.89 -4.77
C PHE A 74 -10.24 19.73 -3.73
N ASP A 75 -10.88 19.92 -2.56
CA ASP A 75 -10.32 20.66 -1.45
C ASP A 75 -9.33 19.81 -0.66
N VAL A 76 -8.21 20.40 -0.22
CA VAL A 76 -7.23 19.75 0.67
C VAL A 76 -7.14 20.53 1.97
N VAL A 77 -7.32 19.84 3.10
CA VAL A 77 -7.25 20.40 4.45
C VAL A 77 -6.19 19.68 5.25
N TYR A 78 -5.27 20.44 5.83
CA TYR A 78 -4.26 19.91 6.74
C TYR A 78 -4.67 20.20 8.18
N TYR A 79 -4.73 19.15 9.01
CA TYR A 79 -5.08 19.27 10.43
C TYR A 79 -3.87 18.97 11.31
N THR A 80 -3.75 19.69 12.41
CA THR A 80 -2.73 19.48 13.44
C THR A 80 -3.28 18.63 14.58
N GLN A 81 -4.55 18.84 14.93
CA GLN A 81 -5.24 18.12 15.98
C GLN A 81 -6.50 17.46 15.42
N ARG A 82 -6.82 16.27 15.93
CA ARG A 82 -8.00 15.52 15.48
C ARG A 82 -9.33 16.21 15.76
N SER A 83 -9.38 17.11 16.76
CA SER A 83 -10.56 17.94 17.04
C SER A 83 -10.92 18.86 15.86
N GLU A 84 -9.96 19.23 15.01
CA GLU A 84 -10.23 20.05 13.82
C GLU A 84 -11.04 19.28 12.76
N LEU A 85 -11.07 17.93 12.83
CA LEU A 85 -11.90 17.09 11.98
C LEU A 85 -13.41 17.16 12.34
N GLU A 86 -13.78 17.60 13.55
CA GLU A 86 -15.18 17.63 14.00
C GLU A 86 -16.05 18.50 13.10
N GLU A 87 -15.57 19.69 12.74
CA GLU A 87 -16.27 20.62 11.86
C GLU A 87 -16.39 20.05 10.43
N LEU A 88 -15.33 19.40 9.94
CA LEU A 88 -15.33 18.76 8.61
C LEU A 88 -16.34 17.61 8.58
N VAL A 89 -16.36 16.75 9.61
CA VAL A 89 -17.31 15.65 9.72
C VAL A 89 -18.74 16.16 9.76
N ALA A 90 -19.03 17.21 10.55
CA ALA A 90 -20.36 17.79 10.64
C ALA A 90 -20.84 18.42 9.31
N ALA A 91 -19.93 18.82 8.45
CA ALA A 91 -20.22 19.43 7.15
C ALA A 91 -20.31 18.42 5.99
N THR A 92 -20.12 17.12 6.24
CA THR A 92 -20.06 16.07 5.20
C THR A 92 -21.26 15.12 5.26
N ASP A 93 -21.50 14.39 4.18
CA ASP A 93 -22.56 13.37 4.09
C ASP A 93 -21.98 11.97 4.31
N VAL A 94 -20.72 11.75 3.94
CA VAL A 94 -20.01 10.47 4.10
C VAL A 94 -18.52 10.69 4.36
N ILE A 95 -17.95 9.85 5.23
CA ILE A 95 -16.52 9.79 5.49
C ILE A 95 -15.96 8.54 4.83
N PHE A 96 -14.80 8.68 4.18
CA PHE A 96 -14.00 7.58 3.68
C PHE A 96 -12.66 7.57 4.42
N CYS A 97 -12.36 6.52 5.16
CA CYS A 97 -11.13 6.41 5.97
C CYS A 97 -10.74 4.95 6.21
N GLN A 98 -9.57 4.72 6.83
CA GLN A 98 -9.16 3.39 7.29
C GLN A 98 -9.57 3.12 8.75
N PHE A 99 -9.36 1.88 9.23
CA PHE A 99 -9.56 1.46 10.62
C PHE A 99 -8.48 2.00 11.56
N PHE A 100 -8.35 3.30 11.75
CA PHE A 100 -7.34 3.80 12.68
C PHE A 100 -7.74 5.09 13.41
N ASP A 101 -8.98 5.53 13.28
CA ASP A 101 -9.44 6.73 13.95
C ASP A 101 -10.77 6.54 14.69
N THR A 102 -10.68 6.16 15.99
CA THR A 102 -11.85 6.04 16.87
C THR A 102 -12.52 7.39 17.13
N HIS A 103 -11.76 8.50 17.05
CA HIS A 103 -12.33 9.83 17.25
C HIS A 103 -13.27 10.19 16.11
N VAL A 104 -12.84 9.99 14.85
CA VAL A 104 -13.67 10.15 13.67
C VAL A 104 -14.90 9.24 13.73
N ALA A 105 -14.73 7.97 14.10
CA ALA A 105 -15.83 7.01 14.23
C ALA A 105 -16.89 7.46 15.27
N ARG A 106 -16.44 8.03 16.39
CA ARG A 106 -17.33 8.54 17.44
C ARG A 106 -18.13 9.75 16.96
N ILE A 107 -17.44 10.76 16.38
CA ILE A 107 -18.10 11.95 15.86
C ILE A 107 -19.13 11.57 14.79
N ALA A 108 -18.76 10.71 13.85
CA ALA A 108 -19.67 10.23 12.82
C ALA A 108 -20.89 9.52 13.40
N ASN A 109 -20.71 8.69 14.44
CA ASN A 109 -21.81 8.05 15.14
C ASN A 109 -22.73 9.06 15.86
N GLU A 110 -22.17 10.10 16.49
CA GLU A 110 -22.92 11.16 17.17
C GLU A 110 -23.70 12.04 16.19
N THR A 111 -23.10 12.36 15.05
CA THR A 111 -23.71 13.20 14.00
C THR A 111 -24.61 12.43 13.05
N GLY A 112 -24.50 11.10 13.01
CA GLY A 112 -25.23 10.24 12.08
C GLY A 112 -24.64 10.21 10.67
N VAL A 113 -23.41 10.70 10.48
CA VAL A 113 -22.68 10.64 9.20
C VAL A 113 -22.25 9.20 8.91
N ALA A 114 -22.42 8.76 7.68
CA ALA A 114 -22.02 7.41 7.26
C ALA A 114 -20.50 7.30 7.12
N ILE A 115 -19.94 6.12 7.46
CA ILE A 115 -18.53 5.82 7.29
C ILE A 115 -18.37 4.68 6.29
N VAL A 116 -17.55 4.91 5.26
CA VAL A 116 -17.01 3.88 4.37
C VAL A 116 -15.57 3.59 4.80
N TYR A 117 -15.31 2.37 5.24
CA TYR A 117 -13.97 1.96 5.64
C TYR A 117 -13.22 1.28 4.51
N ASP A 118 -12.01 1.77 4.25
CA ASP A 118 -11.05 1.19 3.30
C ASP A 118 -10.20 0.13 3.99
N LEU A 119 -10.42 -1.12 3.64
CA LEU A 119 -9.83 -2.31 4.24
C LEU A 119 -8.93 -3.05 3.23
N TYR A 120 -8.11 -2.32 2.50
CA TYR A 120 -7.29 -2.86 1.41
C TYR A 120 -6.18 -3.84 1.84
N ASN A 121 -5.99 -4.04 3.14
CA ASN A 121 -5.08 -5.05 3.71
C ASN A 121 -5.81 -5.86 4.79
N ALA A 122 -5.38 -7.10 5.01
CA ALA A 122 -5.79 -7.89 6.17
C ALA A 122 -4.96 -7.50 7.40
N LEU A 123 -5.17 -6.27 7.92
CA LEU A 123 -4.34 -5.65 8.96
C LEU A 123 -4.05 -6.53 10.19
N PRO A 124 -4.99 -7.30 10.77
CA PRO A 124 -4.69 -8.21 11.85
C PRO A 124 -3.68 -9.30 11.46
N VAL A 125 -3.75 -9.81 10.22
CA VAL A 125 -2.81 -10.82 9.71
C VAL A 125 -1.42 -10.23 9.50
N GLU A 126 -1.32 -9.05 8.93
CA GLU A 126 -0.05 -8.34 8.74
C GLU A 126 0.58 -7.95 10.08
N THR A 127 -0.24 -7.47 11.03
CA THR A 127 0.26 -6.95 12.30
C THR A 127 0.83 -8.04 13.20
N ILE A 128 0.23 -9.23 13.26
CA ILE A 128 0.71 -10.31 14.14
C ILE A 128 2.15 -10.73 13.80
N GLY A 129 2.55 -10.64 12.53
CA GLY A 129 3.91 -10.92 12.05
C GLY A 129 4.83 -9.70 11.99
N SER A 130 4.35 -8.51 12.33
CA SER A 130 5.07 -7.26 12.12
C SER A 130 6.14 -6.98 13.18
N ASN A 131 7.06 -6.06 12.84
CA ASN A 131 8.05 -5.54 13.78
C ASN A 131 7.41 -4.79 14.97
N ARG A 132 6.17 -4.33 14.84
CA ARG A 132 5.41 -3.71 15.93
C ARG A 132 5.21 -4.71 17.07
N ILE A 133 4.79 -5.92 16.77
CA ILE A 133 4.58 -6.98 17.77
C ILE A 133 5.93 -7.59 18.20
N SER A 134 6.83 -7.90 17.27
CA SER A 134 8.14 -8.49 17.58
C SER A 134 9.08 -7.55 18.34
N GLY A 135 8.79 -6.26 18.39
CA GLY A 135 9.54 -5.27 19.17
C GLY A 135 9.39 -5.42 20.70
N PHE A 136 8.32 -6.07 21.16
CA PHE A 136 8.15 -6.41 22.57
C PHE A 136 9.05 -7.58 22.96
N THR A 137 9.65 -7.50 24.17
CA THR A 137 10.61 -8.51 24.65
C THR A 137 9.96 -9.67 25.40
N ASP A 138 8.69 -9.51 25.78
CA ASP A 138 7.91 -10.49 26.53
C ASP A 138 6.59 -10.82 25.80
N GLU A 139 6.13 -12.05 25.95
CA GLU A 139 4.93 -12.55 25.27
C GLU A 139 3.66 -11.84 25.77
N GLU A 140 3.58 -11.51 27.05
CA GLU A 140 2.42 -10.80 27.62
C GLU A 140 2.27 -9.41 26.99
N GLY A 141 3.39 -8.72 26.74
CA GLY A 141 3.42 -7.43 26.02
C GLY A 141 2.93 -7.56 24.58
N LYS A 142 3.35 -8.62 23.89
CA LYS A 142 2.90 -8.90 22.52
C LYS A 142 1.40 -9.18 22.48
N ASP A 143 0.91 -10.05 23.36
CA ASP A 143 -0.50 -10.42 23.45
C ASP A 143 -1.38 -9.23 23.78
N ARG A 144 -0.95 -8.39 24.71
CA ARG A 144 -1.66 -7.16 25.08
C ARG A 144 -1.77 -6.20 23.90
N GLU A 145 -0.65 -5.89 23.24
CA GLU A 145 -0.62 -4.98 22.10
C GLU A 145 -1.52 -5.45 20.96
N TYR A 146 -1.40 -6.74 20.62
CA TYR A 146 -2.22 -7.33 19.57
C TYR A 146 -3.70 -7.35 19.94
N SER A 147 -4.04 -7.70 21.19
CA SER A 147 -5.42 -7.72 21.66
C SER A 147 -6.08 -6.35 21.62
N GLU A 148 -5.37 -5.29 22.02
CA GLU A 148 -5.89 -3.92 21.95
C GLU A 148 -6.13 -3.49 20.49
N LEU A 149 -5.24 -3.86 19.59
CA LEU A 149 -5.42 -3.60 18.16
C LEU A 149 -6.68 -4.30 17.60
N VAL A 150 -6.87 -5.58 17.93
CA VAL A 150 -8.04 -6.34 17.47
C VAL A 150 -9.35 -5.77 18.05
N LYS A 151 -9.37 -5.37 19.32
CA LYS A 151 -10.52 -4.68 19.94
C LYS A 151 -10.83 -3.37 19.22
N TYR A 152 -9.80 -2.60 18.89
CA TYR A 152 -9.93 -1.38 18.12
C TYR A 152 -10.55 -1.63 16.73
N PHE A 153 -10.07 -2.65 16.00
CA PHE A 153 -10.66 -3.01 14.71
C PHE A 153 -12.12 -3.49 14.85
N ALA A 154 -12.43 -4.23 15.90
CA ALA A 154 -13.80 -4.65 16.19
C ALA A 154 -14.72 -3.44 16.47
N PHE A 155 -14.22 -2.41 17.16
CA PHE A 155 -14.97 -1.16 17.34
C PHE A 155 -15.26 -0.48 16.00
N CYS A 156 -14.25 -0.30 15.14
CA CYS A 156 -14.42 0.30 13.81
C CYS A 156 -15.37 -0.53 12.93
N ALA A 157 -15.29 -1.87 12.99
CA ALA A 157 -16.22 -2.75 12.27
C ALA A 157 -17.68 -2.51 12.66
N ARG A 158 -17.96 -2.22 13.94
CA ARG A 158 -19.30 -1.87 14.42
C ARG A 158 -19.73 -0.46 14.00
N ALA A 159 -18.79 0.47 13.88
CA ALA A 159 -19.06 1.86 13.51
C ALA A 159 -19.27 2.05 11.99
N GLY A 160 -18.71 1.18 11.15
CA GLY A 160 -18.76 1.30 9.70
C GLY A 160 -20.17 1.14 9.12
N SER A 161 -20.48 1.94 8.12
CA SER A 161 -21.70 1.84 7.34
C SER A 161 -21.53 0.97 6.10
N TYR A 162 -20.34 1.04 5.49
CA TYR A 162 -19.94 0.24 4.35
C TYR A 162 -18.43 -0.02 4.40
N PHE A 163 -17.98 -1.05 3.70
CA PHE A 163 -16.58 -1.45 3.69
C PHE A 163 -16.12 -1.71 2.26
N VAL A 164 -14.84 -1.45 1.99
CA VAL A 164 -14.25 -1.78 0.69
C VAL A 164 -12.91 -2.48 0.87
N THR A 165 -12.61 -3.42 -0.02
CA THR A 165 -11.37 -4.21 -0.03
C THR A 165 -10.78 -4.26 -1.43
N SER A 166 -9.49 -4.63 -1.56
CA SER A 166 -8.85 -4.64 -2.87
C SER A 166 -9.11 -5.90 -3.69
N ASN A 167 -9.50 -7.01 -3.05
CA ASN A 167 -9.81 -8.27 -3.74
C ASN A 167 -10.79 -9.12 -2.94
N GLU A 168 -11.29 -10.19 -3.55
CA GLU A 168 -12.30 -11.09 -2.98
C GLU A 168 -11.78 -11.86 -1.75
N ARG A 169 -10.48 -12.22 -1.74
CA ARG A 169 -9.88 -12.93 -0.60
C ARG A 169 -9.91 -12.06 0.66
N GLN A 170 -9.58 -10.77 0.52
CA GLN A 170 -9.68 -9.80 1.60
C GLN A 170 -11.14 -9.55 2.00
N ARG A 171 -12.05 -9.45 1.02
CA ARG A 171 -13.48 -9.26 1.28
C ARG A 171 -14.04 -10.38 2.15
N ASP A 172 -13.78 -11.62 1.80
CA ASP A 172 -14.30 -12.79 2.51
C ASP A 172 -13.71 -12.87 3.94
N TRP A 173 -12.42 -12.56 4.09
CA TRP A 173 -11.76 -12.51 5.39
C TRP A 173 -12.35 -11.39 6.29
N TRP A 174 -12.48 -10.18 5.73
CA TRP A 174 -13.02 -9.04 6.46
C TRP A 174 -14.51 -9.21 6.78
N LEU A 175 -15.30 -9.80 5.88
CA LEU A 175 -16.70 -10.10 6.16
C LEU A 175 -16.83 -11.02 7.37
N GLY A 176 -16.02 -12.08 7.46
CA GLY A 176 -15.96 -12.94 8.63
C GLY A 176 -15.58 -12.20 9.92
N PHE A 177 -14.58 -11.32 9.85
CA PHE A 177 -14.17 -10.50 10.98
C PHE A 177 -15.27 -9.51 11.43
N ILE A 178 -15.91 -8.81 10.48
CA ILE A 178 -17.00 -7.86 10.73
C ILE A 178 -18.19 -8.58 11.41
N MET A 179 -18.56 -9.75 10.91
CA MET A 179 -19.64 -10.56 11.51
C MET A 179 -19.28 -11.02 12.93
N ALA A 180 -18.09 -11.56 13.14
CA ALA A 180 -17.61 -12.00 14.45
C ALA A 180 -17.49 -10.84 15.45
N SER A 181 -17.22 -9.64 14.98
CA SER A 181 -17.14 -8.41 15.77
C SER A 181 -18.52 -7.76 16.04
N LEU A 182 -19.62 -8.40 15.68
CA LEU A 182 -20.98 -7.87 15.76
C LEU A 182 -21.17 -6.57 14.93
N GLY A 183 -20.36 -6.37 13.93
CA GLY A 183 -20.50 -5.26 12.96
C GLY A 183 -21.71 -5.44 12.05
N VAL A 184 -22.26 -6.65 11.95
CA VAL A 184 -23.49 -6.98 11.23
C VAL A 184 -24.46 -7.71 12.17
N LEU A 185 -25.68 -7.22 12.26
CA LEU A 185 -26.81 -7.84 12.95
C LEU A 185 -27.99 -7.92 11.98
N PRO A 186 -28.91 -8.91 12.12
CA PRO A 186 -30.10 -8.98 11.28
C PRO A 186 -30.89 -7.67 11.23
N SER A 187 -30.96 -6.96 12.35
CA SER A 187 -31.65 -5.66 12.46
C SER A 187 -30.92 -4.54 11.71
N THR A 188 -29.62 -4.62 11.50
CA THR A 188 -28.82 -3.57 10.80
C THR A 188 -28.76 -3.76 9.30
N LEU A 189 -29.16 -4.93 8.80
CA LEU A 189 -29.15 -5.22 7.37
C LEU A 189 -30.30 -4.57 6.60
N HIS A 190 -31.43 -4.28 7.28
CA HIS A 190 -32.61 -3.67 6.64
C HIS A 190 -33.06 -4.38 5.35
N GLY A 191 -33.01 -5.71 5.34
CA GLY A 191 -33.38 -6.54 4.19
C GLY A 191 -32.27 -6.79 3.17
N ARG A 192 -31.08 -6.19 3.34
CA ARG A 192 -29.89 -6.50 2.52
C ARG A 192 -29.28 -7.83 2.92
N LYS A 193 -28.51 -8.41 2.03
CA LYS A 193 -27.64 -9.54 2.35
C LYS A 193 -26.38 -9.06 3.07
N ALA A 194 -25.74 -9.95 3.80
CA ALA A 194 -24.53 -9.61 4.56
C ALA A 194 -23.34 -9.22 3.67
N ASP A 195 -23.25 -9.77 2.46
CA ASP A 195 -22.22 -9.44 1.47
C ASP A 195 -22.47 -8.09 0.75
N GLU A 196 -23.66 -7.52 0.86
CA GLU A 196 -23.99 -6.20 0.28
C GLU A 196 -23.48 -5.02 1.13
N ILE A 197 -22.80 -5.26 2.26
CA ILE A 197 -22.19 -4.21 3.07
C ILE A 197 -20.72 -3.99 2.77
N ILE A 198 -20.14 -4.83 1.92
CA ILE A 198 -18.70 -4.81 1.59
C ILE A 198 -18.51 -5.00 0.10
N GLY A 199 -17.83 -4.08 -0.54
CA GLY A 199 -17.54 -4.10 -1.97
C GLY A 199 -16.06 -4.21 -2.27
N LEU A 200 -15.73 -4.16 -3.55
CA LEU A 200 -14.36 -4.12 -4.03
C LEU A 200 -13.97 -2.68 -4.41
N LEU A 201 -12.79 -2.29 -4.00
CA LEU A 201 -12.10 -1.07 -4.40
C LEU A 201 -10.61 -1.40 -4.56
N PRO A 202 -10.22 -2.04 -5.65
CA PRO A 202 -8.82 -2.30 -5.92
C PRO A 202 -8.01 -0.99 -5.99
N PHE A 203 -6.70 -1.08 -5.92
CA PHE A 203 -5.85 0.01 -6.39
C PHE A 203 -5.97 0.13 -7.89
N GLY A 204 -5.69 1.32 -8.41
CA GLY A 204 -5.62 1.58 -9.85
C GLY A 204 -4.24 2.04 -10.29
N SER A 205 -4.01 1.99 -11.59
CA SER A 205 -2.92 2.68 -12.27
C SER A 205 -3.37 4.07 -12.70
N GLU A 206 -2.44 4.87 -13.21
CA GLU A 206 -2.75 6.20 -13.77
C GLU A 206 -3.73 6.10 -14.94
N ASP A 207 -4.66 7.07 -15.03
CA ASP A 207 -5.66 7.13 -16.11
C ASP A 207 -5.09 7.68 -17.45
N ARG A 208 -3.80 8.00 -17.48
CA ARG A 208 -3.07 8.50 -18.66
C ARG A 208 -2.12 7.46 -19.23
N GLU A 209 -1.72 7.64 -20.47
CA GLU A 209 -0.61 6.87 -21.05
C GLU A 209 0.71 7.22 -20.34
N PRO A 210 1.58 6.23 -20.10
CA PRO A 210 2.93 6.48 -19.63
C PRO A 210 3.79 7.07 -20.74
N GLU A 211 4.60 8.08 -20.42
CA GLU A 211 5.46 8.78 -21.36
C GLU A 211 6.93 8.72 -20.96
N LEU A 212 7.80 8.32 -21.89
CA LEU A 212 9.24 8.32 -21.70
C LEU A 212 9.79 9.73 -21.93
N SER A 213 10.02 10.48 -20.85
CA SER A 213 10.60 11.82 -20.91
C SER A 213 12.13 11.80 -20.94
N PHE A 214 12.73 10.80 -20.28
CA PHE A 214 14.17 10.53 -20.24
C PHE A 214 14.41 9.05 -19.94
N HIS A 215 15.60 8.54 -20.33
CA HIS A 215 16.01 7.21 -19.94
C HIS A 215 16.45 7.17 -18.48
N GLY A 216 15.69 6.44 -17.64
CA GLY A 216 15.99 6.25 -16.23
C GLY A 216 17.08 5.20 -15.97
N LEU A 217 17.18 4.20 -16.84
CA LEU A 217 18.05 3.03 -16.71
C LEU A 217 19.03 2.91 -17.86
N ARG A 218 18.58 2.90 -19.13
CA ARG A 218 19.39 2.61 -20.30
C ARG A 218 20.48 3.68 -20.52
N GLY A 219 21.74 3.22 -20.63
CA GLY A 219 22.92 4.09 -20.75
C GLY A 219 23.30 4.80 -19.44
N ARG A 220 22.76 4.38 -18.31
CA ARG A 220 23.02 4.93 -16.97
C ARG A 220 23.32 3.81 -15.98
N HIS A 221 23.87 4.15 -14.82
CA HIS A 221 24.13 3.22 -13.72
C HIS A 221 24.96 1.97 -14.09
N GLY A 222 25.79 2.08 -15.14
CA GLY A 222 26.58 0.96 -15.67
C GLY A 222 25.79 0.01 -16.58
N LEU A 223 24.56 0.38 -16.97
CA LEU A 223 23.73 -0.39 -17.91
C LEU A 223 23.96 0.11 -19.34
N GLU A 224 24.12 -0.81 -20.27
CA GLU A 224 24.20 -0.50 -21.70
C GLU A 224 22.78 -0.33 -22.29
N SER A 225 22.68 0.39 -23.40
CA SER A 225 21.39 0.59 -24.08
C SER A 225 20.80 -0.72 -24.64
N SER A 226 21.65 -1.71 -24.88
CA SER A 226 21.29 -3.03 -25.43
C SER A 226 21.03 -4.09 -24.35
N ASP A 227 21.24 -3.78 -23.06
CA ASP A 227 20.98 -4.72 -21.97
C ASP A 227 19.49 -5.09 -21.90
N PHE A 228 19.21 -6.35 -21.56
CA PHE A 228 17.87 -6.80 -21.19
C PHE A 228 17.65 -6.56 -19.72
N ILE A 229 16.70 -5.67 -19.39
CA ILE A 229 16.50 -5.17 -18.04
C ILE A 229 15.29 -5.86 -17.38
N VAL A 230 15.59 -6.61 -16.32
CA VAL A 230 14.62 -7.16 -15.36
C VAL A 230 14.46 -6.16 -14.23
N LEU A 231 13.28 -5.62 -14.03
CA LEU A 231 13.07 -4.54 -13.07
C LEU A 231 12.32 -5.00 -11.82
N TRP A 232 12.91 -4.75 -10.66
CA TRP A 232 12.24 -4.78 -9.37
C TRP A 232 11.84 -3.36 -8.98
N ALA A 233 10.57 -3.02 -9.16
CA ALA A 233 10.04 -1.69 -8.90
C ALA A 233 9.52 -1.56 -7.46
N GLY A 234 10.26 -0.87 -6.59
CA GLY A 234 9.84 -0.54 -5.22
C GLY A 234 10.61 -1.25 -4.11
N GLY A 235 10.23 -1.00 -2.87
CA GLY A 235 10.94 -1.47 -1.68
C GLY A 235 11.05 -2.99 -1.55
N ILE A 236 12.06 -3.42 -0.80
CA ILE A 236 12.27 -4.83 -0.43
C ILE A 236 11.82 -4.98 1.03
N TRP A 237 10.58 -5.45 1.23
CA TRP A 237 9.99 -5.67 2.54
C TRP A 237 10.21 -7.11 3.03
N ASP A 238 10.00 -7.37 4.32
CA ASP A 238 10.26 -8.66 4.97
C ASP A 238 9.45 -9.84 4.37
N TRP A 239 8.29 -9.55 3.78
CA TRP A 239 7.43 -10.55 3.10
C TRP A 239 7.81 -10.79 1.62
N LEU A 240 8.78 -10.05 1.09
CA LEU A 240 9.26 -10.20 -0.28
C LEU A 240 10.53 -11.06 -0.34
N ASP A 241 10.80 -11.63 -1.50
CA ASP A 241 11.95 -12.51 -1.74
C ASP A 241 12.84 -11.97 -2.86
N ALA A 242 13.76 -11.07 -2.52
CA ALA A 242 14.75 -10.59 -3.46
C ALA A 242 15.89 -11.62 -3.72
N ALA A 243 16.01 -12.63 -2.87
CA ALA A 243 17.11 -13.59 -3.00
C ALA A 243 16.94 -14.53 -4.20
N THR A 244 15.72 -14.96 -4.49
CA THR A 244 15.43 -15.84 -5.63
C THR A 244 15.79 -15.19 -6.96
N PRO A 245 15.35 -13.97 -7.32
CA PRO A 245 15.77 -13.34 -8.57
C PRO A 245 17.28 -13.04 -8.64
N ILE A 246 17.92 -12.66 -7.53
CA ILE A 246 19.37 -12.45 -7.51
C ILE A 246 20.10 -13.76 -7.86
N ARG A 247 19.71 -14.90 -7.30
CA ARG A 247 20.28 -16.21 -7.61
C ARG A 247 19.99 -16.66 -9.04
N ALA A 248 18.78 -16.37 -9.55
CA ALA A 248 18.41 -16.64 -10.92
C ALA A 248 19.30 -15.87 -11.90
N ILE A 249 19.53 -14.59 -11.68
CA ILE A 249 20.45 -13.78 -12.50
C ILE A 249 21.86 -14.33 -12.39
N ALA A 250 22.36 -14.64 -11.19
CA ALA A 250 23.71 -15.21 -11.04
C ALA A 250 23.91 -16.50 -11.84
N SER A 251 22.85 -17.32 -11.99
CA SER A 251 22.93 -18.55 -12.81
C SER A 251 22.93 -18.29 -14.32
N LEU A 252 22.57 -17.09 -14.77
CA LEU A 252 22.49 -16.70 -16.17
C LEU A 252 23.73 -15.97 -16.69
N VAL A 253 24.63 -15.51 -15.80
CA VAL A 253 25.75 -14.60 -16.16
C VAL A 253 26.64 -15.16 -17.23
N ASP A 254 27.03 -16.46 -17.16
CA ASP A 254 27.95 -17.08 -18.11
C ASP A 254 27.34 -17.20 -19.52
N GLU A 255 26.04 -17.43 -19.62
CA GLU A 255 25.34 -17.62 -20.90
C GLU A 255 24.80 -16.29 -21.46
N SER A 256 24.37 -15.38 -20.58
CA SER A 256 23.62 -14.16 -20.92
C SER A 256 24.07 -12.96 -20.09
N PRO A 257 25.33 -12.51 -20.23
CA PRO A 257 25.89 -11.41 -19.42
C PRO A 257 25.17 -10.07 -19.62
N TRP A 258 24.38 -9.92 -20.69
CA TRP A 258 23.58 -8.72 -20.99
C TRP A 258 22.25 -8.66 -20.22
N ILE A 259 21.86 -9.72 -19.48
CA ILE A 259 20.67 -9.69 -18.64
C ILE A 259 21.04 -9.03 -17.30
N LYS A 260 20.29 -7.99 -16.94
CA LYS A 260 20.50 -7.17 -15.75
C LYS A 260 19.26 -7.13 -14.88
N LEU A 261 19.42 -7.34 -13.58
CA LEU A 261 18.39 -7.13 -12.57
C LEU A 261 18.63 -5.79 -11.89
N VAL A 262 17.65 -4.91 -11.96
CA VAL A 262 17.74 -3.58 -11.38
C VAL A 262 16.71 -3.41 -10.28
N PHE A 263 17.15 -2.98 -9.12
CA PHE A 263 16.31 -2.61 -7.99
C PHE A 263 16.25 -1.09 -7.86
N TYR A 264 15.07 -0.49 -7.82
CA TYR A 264 14.89 0.89 -7.39
C TYR A 264 13.92 0.99 -6.18
N GLY A 265 13.92 2.13 -5.47
CA GLY A 265 13.07 2.34 -4.30
C GLY A 265 13.53 1.54 -3.08
N THR A 266 14.81 1.17 -3.02
CA THR A 266 15.40 0.40 -1.92
C THR A 266 15.78 1.27 -0.72
N THR A 267 15.87 2.59 -0.88
CA THR A 267 16.12 3.55 0.19
C THR A 267 14.83 4.19 0.66
N HIS A 268 14.73 4.47 1.97
CA HIS A 268 13.58 5.19 2.50
C HIS A 268 13.80 6.70 2.34
N PRO A 269 12.78 7.50 1.92
CA PRO A 269 12.94 8.95 1.74
C PRO A 269 13.29 9.69 3.04
N ASN A 270 13.00 9.09 4.21
CA ASN A 270 13.48 9.58 5.50
C ASN A 270 14.82 8.93 5.84
N ALA A 271 15.91 9.67 5.66
CA ALA A 271 17.28 9.21 5.93
C ALA A 271 17.53 8.73 7.38
N SER A 272 16.69 9.15 8.35
CA SER A 272 16.82 8.73 9.75
C SER A 272 16.47 7.25 9.98
N ILE A 273 15.72 6.63 9.06
CA ILE A 273 15.32 5.21 9.13
C ILE A 273 16.48 4.29 8.77
N GLY A 274 17.43 4.77 7.96
CA GLY A 274 18.58 4.01 7.48
C GLY A 274 18.18 2.94 6.45
N GLU A 275 19.16 2.19 5.98
CA GLU A 275 18.95 1.13 5.01
C GLU A 275 18.26 -0.09 5.66
N PRO A 276 17.15 -0.60 5.09
CA PRO A 276 16.46 -1.79 5.59
C PRO A 276 17.38 -3.03 5.66
N ALA A 277 17.14 -3.90 6.64
CA ALA A 277 17.93 -5.14 6.81
C ALA A 277 17.79 -6.07 5.58
N THR A 278 16.62 -6.10 4.96
CA THR A 278 16.31 -6.86 3.75
C THR A 278 17.14 -6.38 2.54
N VAL A 279 17.31 -5.07 2.40
CA VAL A 279 18.14 -4.48 1.33
C VAL A 279 19.62 -4.84 1.54
N ARG A 280 20.12 -4.71 2.79
CA ARG A 280 21.51 -5.12 3.10
C ARG A 280 21.74 -6.61 2.81
N ALA A 281 20.79 -7.48 3.17
CA ALA A 281 20.88 -8.90 2.91
C ALA A 281 20.88 -9.20 1.40
N ALA A 282 20.07 -8.49 0.61
CA ALA A 282 20.03 -8.63 -0.85
C ALA A 282 21.34 -8.17 -1.50
N LYS A 283 21.90 -7.02 -1.08
CA LYS A 283 23.22 -6.53 -1.55
C LYS A 283 24.35 -7.49 -1.19
N SER A 284 24.39 -7.99 0.06
CA SER A 284 25.38 -8.97 0.49
C SER A 284 25.31 -10.26 -0.31
N LEU A 285 24.12 -10.76 -0.60
CA LEU A 285 23.93 -11.94 -1.44
C LEU A 285 24.47 -11.71 -2.87
N ALA A 286 24.19 -10.56 -3.46
CA ALA A 286 24.67 -10.22 -4.79
C ALA A 286 26.21 -10.07 -4.81
N GLU A 287 26.82 -9.56 -3.73
CA GLU A 287 28.27 -9.49 -3.56
C GLU A 287 28.89 -10.89 -3.43
N ASP A 288 28.32 -11.73 -2.57
CA ASP A 288 28.79 -13.12 -2.36
C ASP A 288 28.74 -13.95 -3.65
N LEU A 289 27.78 -13.66 -4.53
CA LEU A 289 27.65 -14.32 -5.84
C LEU A 289 28.46 -13.64 -6.95
N GLY A 290 29.17 -12.55 -6.66
CA GLY A 290 30.01 -11.84 -7.62
C GLY A 290 29.27 -11.08 -8.72
N VAL A 291 27.98 -10.77 -8.51
CA VAL A 291 27.09 -10.11 -9.51
C VAL A 291 26.71 -8.67 -9.15
N LEU A 292 27.07 -8.20 -7.95
CA LEU A 292 26.77 -6.84 -7.51
C LEU A 292 27.47 -5.80 -8.39
N GLY A 293 26.73 -4.82 -8.87
CA GLY A 293 27.24 -3.72 -9.71
C GLY A 293 27.52 -4.12 -11.18
N SER A 294 27.38 -5.41 -11.53
CA SER A 294 27.54 -5.90 -12.90
C SER A 294 26.20 -6.38 -13.50
N ASN A 295 25.63 -7.46 -12.96
CA ASN A 295 24.35 -8.01 -13.41
C ASN A 295 23.20 -7.74 -12.43
N VAL A 296 23.51 -7.36 -11.18
CA VAL A 296 22.54 -6.93 -10.18
C VAL A 296 22.89 -5.53 -9.72
N VAL A 297 22.03 -4.57 -10.01
CA VAL A 297 22.22 -3.14 -9.76
C VAL A 297 21.17 -2.63 -8.77
N PHE A 298 21.60 -1.93 -7.73
CA PHE A 298 20.72 -1.25 -6.79
C PHE A 298 20.84 0.25 -7.01
N LEU A 299 19.71 0.92 -7.28
CA LEU A 299 19.67 2.37 -7.33
C LEU A 299 19.48 2.90 -5.91
N ASP A 300 20.46 3.65 -5.44
CA ASP A 300 20.47 4.20 -4.08
C ASP A 300 19.62 5.48 -3.96
N ASP A 301 19.29 6.11 -5.07
CA ASP A 301 18.48 7.31 -5.10
C ASP A 301 16.99 6.98 -5.03
N TRP A 302 16.24 7.88 -4.38
CA TRP A 302 14.78 7.83 -4.38
C TRP A 302 14.25 8.21 -5.76
N VAL A 303 13.38 7.37 -6.33
CA VAL A 303 12.65 7.66 -7.56
C VAL A 303 11.31 8.32 -7.21
N PRO A 304 11.09 9.58 -7.57
CA PRO A 304 9.79 10.23 -7.36
C PRO A 304 8.67 9.49 -8.09
N ALA A 305 7.48 9.43 -7.48
CA ALA A 305 6.34 8.75 -8.08
C ALA A 305 5.99 9.31 -9.49
N ALA A 306 6.18 10.62 -9.71
CA ALA A 306 5.96 11.28 -11.01
C ALA A 306 7.00 10.91 -12.09
N GLU A 307 8.14 10.33 -11.70
CA GLU A 307 9.21 9.96 -12.63
C GLU A 307 9.31 8.46 -12.86
N ARG A 308 8.56 7.63 -12.10
CA ARG A 308 8.67 6.17 -12.09
C ARG A 308 8.45 5.55 -13.46
N GLU A 309 7.63 6.16 -14.30
CA GLU A 309 7.35 5.67 -15.65
C GLU A 309 8.58 5.61 -16.55
N ASN A 310 9.56 6.52 -16.36
CA ASN A 310 10.80 6.53 -17.12
C ASN A 310 11.70 5.31 -16.84
N TYR A 311 11.61 4.76 -15.65
CA TYR A 311 12.32 3.54 -15.24
C TYR A 311 11.57 2.28 -15.69
N LEU A 312 10.25 2.29 -15.58
CA LEU A 312 9.38 1.19 -16.01
C LEU A 312 9.42 1.01 -17.53
N LEU A 313 9.36 2.12 -18.32
CA LEU A 313 9.42 2.07 -19.78
C LEU A 313 10.82 1.70 -20.34
N ASP A 314 11.87 1.81 -19.53
CA ASP A 314 13.21 1.36 -19.90
C ASP A 314 13.43 -0.14 -19.65
N ALA A 315 12.53 -0.78 -18.90
CA ALA A 315 12.64 -2.21 -18.59
C ALA A 315 12.03 -3.08 -19.69
N ASP A 316 12.45 -4.34 -19.75
CA ASP A 316 11.94 -5.35 -20.70
C ASP A 316 10.95 -6.31 -20.02
N VAL A 317 11.16 -6.60 -18.74
CA VAL A 317 10.30 -7.45 -17.89
C VAL A 317 10.35 -6.97 -16.45
N ALA A 318 9.27 -7.07 -15.73
CA ALA A 318 9.23 -6.77 -14.31
C ALA A 318 9.19 -8.05 -13.46
N ILE A 319 9.75 -7.99 -12.25
CA ILE A 319 9.78 -9.13 -11.33
C ILE A 319 9.25 -8.76 -9.95
N SER A 320 8.41 -9.64 -9.38
CA SER A 320 7.91 -9.50 -8.00
C SER A 320 7.77 -10.87 -7.36
N THR A 321 8.72 -11.24 -6.54
CA THR A 321 8.75 -12.50 -5.80
C THR A 321 8.56 -12.26 -4.30
N HIS A 322 7.96 -13.23 -3.61
CA HIS A 322 7.60 -13.12 -2.20
C HIS A 322 7.76 -14.44 -1.46
N GLN A 323 7.65 -14.38 -0.12
CA GLN A 323 7.64 -15.57 0.73
C GLN A 323 6.26 -16.23 0.71
N ASP A 324 6.19 -17.52 1.02
CA ASP A 324 4.93 -18.22 1.27
C ASP A 324 4.45 -17.90 2.68
N SER A 325 3.32 -17.18 2.77
CA SER A 325 2.76 -16.74 4.05
C SER A 325 1.27 -16.43 3.95
N LEU A 326 0.60 -16.37 5.10
CA LEU A 326 -0.79 -15.95 5.15
C LEU A 326 -0.98 -14.49 4.72
N GLU A 327 0.01 -13.62 5.00
CA GLU A 327 0.05 -12.25 4.49
C GLU A 327 0.02 -12.25 2.95
N THR A 328 0.88 -13.05 2.32
CA THR A 328 0.94 -13.20 0.87
C THR A 328 -0.41 -13.61 0.28
N HIS A 329 -1.10 -14.56 0.91
CA HIS A 329 -2.42 -15.02 0.44
C HIS A 329 -3.44 -13.87 0.32
N TYR A 330 -3.42 -12.92 1.27
CA TYR A 330 -4.34 -11.79 1.28
C TYR A 330 -3.78 -10.53 0.62
N ALA A 331 -2.50 -10.49 0.28
CA ALA A 331 -1.86 -9.31 -0.26
C ALA A 331 -2.44 -8.88 -1.62
N PHE A 332 -2.41 -7.56 -1.84
CA PHE A 332 -2.65 -6.94 -3.12
C PHE A 332 -1.39 -6.18 -3.53
N ARG A 333 -0.55 -6.79 -4.37
CA ARG A 333 0.79 -6.28 -4.74
C ARG A 333 0.69 -5.14 -5.74
N THR A 334 0.48 -3.94 -5.26
CA THR A 334 0.20 -2.73 -6.06
C THR A 334 1.23 -2.43 -7.15
N ARG A 335 2.49 -2.88 -7.01
CA ARG A 335 3.52 -2.72 -8.04
C ARG A 335 3.16 -3.41 -9.37
N ILE A 336 2.32 -4.44 -9.34
CA ILE A 336 1.84 -5.13 -10.55
C ILE A 336 1.01 -4.19 -11.42
N LEU A 337 0.32 -3.23 -10.83
CA LEU A 337 -0.44 -2.23 -11.59
C LEU A 337 0.47 -1.32 -12.42
N ASP A 338 1.66 -0.99 -11.92
CA ASP A 338 2.67 -0.27 -12.69
C ASP A 338 3.19 -1.11 -13.88
N HIS A 339 3.30 -2.45 -13.70
CA HIS A 339 3.63 -3.36 -14.81
C HIS A 339 2.53 -3.33 -15.89
N PHE A 340 1.25 -3.39 -15.50
CA PHE A 340 0.14 -3.31 -16.44
C PHE A 340 0.08 -1.94 -17.13
N TRP A 341 0.25 -0.85 -16.37
CA TRP A 341 0.25 0.50 -16.91
C TRP A 341 1.30 0.70 -18.01
N THR A 342 2.50 0.15 -17.80
CA THR A 342 3.62 0.27 -18.74
C THR A 342 3.79 -0.91 -19.69
N ARG A 343 2.85 -1.87 -19.66
CA ARG A 343 2.83 -3.08 -20.52
C ARG A 343 4.02 -4.01 -20.31
N LEU A 344 4.59 -4.03 -19.10
CA LEU A 344 5.69 -4.92 -18.78
C LEU A 344 5.18 -6.33 -18.45
N PRO A 345 5.65 -7.39 -19.17
CA PRO A 345 5.45 -8.76 -18.74
C PRO A 345 5.95 -8.96 -17.30
N SER A 346 5.22 -9.74 -16.51
CA SER A 346 5.56 -9.95 -15.09
C SER A 346 6.10 -11.35 -14.84
N VAL A 347 7.21 -11.47 -14.11
CA VAL A 347 7.65 -12.73 -13.49
C VAL A 347 7.33 -12.65 -12.00
N VAL A 348 6.43 -13.51 -11.53
CA VAL A 348 5.90 -13.44 -10.15
C VAL A 348 5.90 -14.78 -9.45
N SER A 349 6.01 -14.78 -8.12
CA SER A 349 5.81 -16.00 -7.32
C SER A 349 4.33 -16.31 -7.16
N ARG A 350 3.99 -17.61 -7.12
CA ARG A 350 2.64 -18.11 -6.81
C ARG A 350 2.25 -17.80 -5.37
N GLY A 351 0.96 -17.48 -5.13
CA GLY A 351 0.39 -17.37 -3.78
C GLY A 351 -0.52 -16.18 -3.57
N ASP A 352 -0.16 -15.00 -4.05
CA ASP A 352 -0.98 -13.81 -3.95
C ASP A 352 -2.13 -13.77 -5.00
N TRP A 353 -2.97 -12.77 -4.88
CA TRP A 353 -4.12 -12.61 -5.78
C TRP A 353 -3.68 -12.31 -7.23
N PHE A 354 -2.66 -11.46 -7.41
CA PHE A 354 -2.18 -11.11 -8.73
C PHE A 354 -1.49 -12.26 -9.45
N ALA A 355 -0.79 -13.15 -8.74
CA ALA A 355 -0.21 -14.33 -9.36
C ALA A 355 -1.27 -15.19 -10.06
N GLN A 356 -2.43 -15.38 -9.39
CA GLN A 356 -3.56 -16.10 -10.01
C GLN A 356 -4.10 -15.35 -11.23
N TYR A 357 -4.30 -14.04 -11.12
CA TYR A 357 -4.82 -13.21 -12.21
C TYR A 357 -3.86 -13.19 -13.42
N ILE A 358 -2.54 -13.08 -13.17
CA ILE A 358 -1.50 -13.11 -14.21
C ILE A 358 -1.49 -14.47 -14.94
N ASP A 359 -1.61 -15.58 -14.21
CA ASP A 359 -1.66 -16.94 -14.76
C ASP A 359 -2.90 -17.11 -15.65
N ASP A 360 -4.07 -16.76 -15.12
CA ASP A 360 -5.37 -16.92 -15.82
C ASP A 360 -5.47 -16.06 -17.09
N GLN A 361 -4.88 -14.87 -17.10
CA GLN A 361 -4.93 -13.93 -18.24
C GLN A 361 -3.68 -14.00 -19.13
N GLY A 362 -2.66 -14.76 -18.77
CA GLY A 362 -1.40 -14.89 -19.53
C GLY A 362 -0.60 -13.58 -19.61
N LEU A 363 -0.56 -12.79 -18.52
CA LEU A 363 0.10 -11.47 -18.45
C LEU A 363 1.57 -11.55 -18.04
N GLY A 364 2.09 -12.76 -17.88
CA GLY A 364 3.43 -12.99 -17.39
C GLY A 364 3.69 -14.47 -17.11
N THR A 365 4.73 -14.74 -16.34
CA THR A 365 5.07 -16.10 -15.89
C THR A 365 4.96 -16.19 -14.37
N VAL A 366 4.22 -17.20 -13.91
CA VAL A 366 4.07 -17.51 -12.47
C VAL A 366 4.97 -18.69 -12.12
N THR A 367 5.83 -18.51 -11.13
CA THR A 367 6.76 -19.54 -10.65
C THR A 367 6.40 -19.99 -9.22
N ASP A 368 6.85 -21.16 -8.82
CA ASP A 368 6.74 -21.55 -7.42
C ASP A 368 7.67 -20.69 -6.54
N VAL A 369 7.30 -20.57 -5.27
CA VAL A 369 8.07 -19.77 -4.29
C VAL A 369 9.48 -20.35 -4.14
N ARG A 370 10.51 -19.51 -4.23
CA ARG A 370 11.93 -19.85 -4.14
C ARG A 370 12.45 -20.76 -5.26
N ASP A 371 11.72 -20.92 -6.36
CA ASP A 371 12.20 -21.68 -7.52
C ASP A 371 13.12 -20.82 -8.39
N VAL A 372 14.41 -20.86 -8.07
CA VAL A 372 15.45 -20.13 -8.79
C VAL A 372 15.52 -20.54 -10.27
N SER A 373 15.36 -21.84 -10.57
CA SER A 373 15.42 -22.36 -11.94
C SER A 373 14.27 -21.85 -12.78
N ALA A 374 13.04 -21.94 -12.26
CA ALA A 374 11.85 -21.46 -12.98
C ALA A 374 11.91 -19.95 -13.23
N VAL A 375 12.42 -19.17 -12.27
CA VAL A 375 12.62 -17.72 -12.46
C VAL A 375 13.67 -17.44 -13.52
N ALA A 376 14.81 -18.17 -13.52
CA ALA A 376 15.84 -18.03 -14.54
C ALA A 376 15.31 -18.39 -15.94
N ASP A 377 14.55 -19.48 -16.06
CA ASP A 377 13.96 -19.93 -17.32
C ASP A 377 12.91 -18.92 -17.86
N ALA A 378 12.09 -18.34 -16.98
CA ALA A 378 11.16 -17.28 -17.35
C ALA A 378 11.88 -16.03 -17.89
N ILE A 379 12.92 -15.57 -17.19
CA ILE A 379 13.74 -14.43 -17.63
C ILE A 379 14.40 -14.73 -18.97
N ARG A 380 15.02 -15.91 -19.12
CA ARG A 380 15.67 -16.35 -20.37
C ARG A 380 14.68 -16.37 -21.52
N THR A 381 13.46 -16.87 -21.31
CA THR A 381 12.42 -16.93 -22.33
C THR A 381 12.07 -15.53 -22.81
N TYR A 382 11.81 -14.58 -21.91
CA TYR A 382 11.53 -13.20 -22.32
C TYR A 382 12.72 -12.50 -22.96
N ALA A 383 13.96 -12.85 -22.59
CA ALA A 383 15.16 -12.25 -23.17
C ALA A 383 15.49 -12.80 -24.58
N SER A 384 15.08 -14.04 -24.90
CA SER A 384 15.43 -14.69 -26.15
C SER A 384 14.29 -14.85 -27.16
N ASP A 385 13.03 -14.68 -26.71
CA ASP A 385 11.84 -14.89 -27.55
C ASP A 385 10.96 -13.62 -27.61
N ASP A 386 11.24 -12.81 -28.64
CA ASP A 386 10.49 -11.57 -28.90
C ASP A 386 9.01 -11.82 -29.17
N ALA A 387 8.64 -12.98 -29.74
CA ALA A 387 7.25 -13.30 -30.04
C ALA A 387 6.44 -13.57 -28.75
N VAL A 388 7.03 -14.30 -27.79
CA VAL A 388 6.44 -14.53 -26.48
C VAL A 388 6.26 -13.19 -25.74
N ARG A 389 7.29 -12.34 -25.76
CA ARG A 389 7.23 -11.02 -25.13
C ARG A 389 6.16 -10.15 -25.75
N ALA A 390 6.12 -10.04 -27.08
CA ALA A 390 5.12 -9.25 -27.80
C ALA A 390 3.68 -9.74 -27.55
N ALA A 391 3.46 -11.05 -27.54
CA ALA A 391 2.15 -11.62 -27.24
C ALA A 391 1.68 -11.34 -25.80
N THR A 392 2.61 -11.31 -24.85
CA THR A 392 2.31 -10.94 -23.45
C THR A 392 1.96 -9.46 -23.34
N VAL A 393 2.71 -8.58 -24.01
CA VAL A 393 2.43 -7.13 -24.09
C VAL A 393 1.03 -6.87 -24.67
N GLU A 394 0.65 -7.57 -25.74
CA GLU A 394 -0.69 -7.41 -26.34
C GLU A 394 -1.82 -7.81 -25.38
N ARG A 395 -1.63 -8.88 -24.59
CA ARG A 395 -2.61 -9.27 -23.57
C ARG A 395 -2.72 -8.22 -22.46
N ILE A 396 -1.58 -7.70 -21.98
CA ILE A 396 -1.59 -6.63 -20.98
C ILE A 396 -2.32 -5.40 -21.52
N GLU A 397 -2.07 -5.01 -22.78
CA GLU A 397 -2.77 -3.89 -23.41
C GLU A 397 -4.30 -4.09 -23.40
N SER A 398 -4.77 -5.32 -23.61
CA SER A 398 -6.21 -5.61 -23.66
C SER A 398 -6.94 -5.46 -22.33
N ILE A 399 -6.21 -5.52 -21.19
CA ILE A 399 -6.82 -5.47 -19.83
C ILE A 399 -6.48 -4.23 -19.04
N ARG A 400 -5.44 -3.47 -19.42
CA ARG A 400 -4.92 -2.39 -18.58
C ARG A 400 -5.93 -1.26 -18.31
N ALA A 401 -6.87 -1.03 -19.22
CA ALA A 401 -7.92 -0.02 -19.03
C ALA A 401 -8.85 -0.35 -17.86
N ASP A 402 -9.03 -1.63 -17.53
CA ASP A 402 -9.84 -2.08 -16.40
C ASP A 402 -9.18 -1.79 -15.05
N TRP A 403 -7.88 -1.46 -15.07
CA TRP A 403 -7.07 -1.21 -13.88
C TRP A 403 -6.73 0.25 -13.66
N THR A 404 -7.37 1.18 -14.35
CA THR A 404 -7.21 2.61 -14.07
C THR A 404 -7.95 3.02 -12.79
N TRP A 405 -7.50 4.10 -12.12
CA TRP A 405 -8.19 4.60 -10.94
C TRP A 405 -9.64 4.98 -11.22
N ASN A 406 -9.93 5.50 -12.40
CA ASN A 406 -11.30 5.84 -12.78
C ASN A 406 -12.19 4.59 -12.87
N GLU A 407 -11.66 3.49 -13.39
CA GLU A 407 -12.42 2.24 -13.51
C GLU A 407 -12.54 1.52 -12.15
N THR A 408 -11.44 1.36 -11.41
CA THR A 408 -11.45 0.66 -10.12
C THR A 408 -12.28 1.36 -9.04
N THR A 409 -12.50 2.68 -9.16
CA THR A 409 -13.38 3.45 -8.24
C THR A 409 -14.83 3.50 -8.70
N ARG A 410 -15.19 2.94 -9.83
CA ARG A 410 -16.52 3.05 -10.43
C ARG A 410 -17.63 2.58 -9.49
N GLU A 411 -17.49 1.42 -8.88
CA GLU A 411 -18.51 0.88 -7.95
C GLU A 411 -18.70 1.76 -6.73
N LEU A 412 -17.61 2.25 -6.12
CA LEU A 412 -17.70 3.20 -5.02
C LEU A 412 -18.38 4.50 -5.44
N ARG A 413 -18.05 5.04 -6.61
CA ARG A 413 -18.64 6.25 -7.16
C ARG A 413 -20.16 6.09 -7.37
N GLU A 414 -20.59 4.97 -7.96
CA GLU A 414 -22.00 4.66 -8.15
C GLU A 414 -22.73 4.53 -6.82
N LEU A 415 -22.14 3.82 -5.84
CA LEU A 415 -22.72 3.69 -4.50
C LEU A 415 -22.91 5.05 -3.84
N LEU A 416 -21.91 5.92 -3.87
CA LEU A 416 -21.96 7.25 -3.25
C LEU A 416 -22.91 8.22 -3.98
N THR A 417 -23.13 8.02 -5.26
CA THR A 417 -24.01 8.88 -6.07
C THR A 417 -25.47 8.46 -5.99
N THR A 418 -25.77 7.16 -6.09
CA THR A 418 -27.13 6.65 -6.25
C THR A 418 -27.60 5.78 -5.10
N GLY A 419 -26.68 5.08 -4.45
CA GLY A 419 -26.95 4.11 -3.37
C GLY A 419 -26.70 4.64 -1.96
N PHE A 420 -26.35 5.91 -1.79
CA PHE A 420 -25.92 6.48 -0.50
C PHE A 420 -26.89 6.19 0.65
N SER A 421 -28.19 6.36 0.43
CA SER A 421 -29.20 6.09 1.46
C SER A 421 -29.21 4.64 1.95
N SER A 422 -28.71 3.70 1.14
CA SER A 422 -28.66 2.27 1.50
C SER A 422 -27.54 1.94 2.49
N ILE A 423 -26.53 2.80 2.64
CA ILE A 423 -25.39 2.56 3.51
C ILE A 423 -25.56 3.14 4.92
N GLN A 424 -26.62 3.90 5.18
CA GLN A 424 -26.89 4.43 6.52
C GLN A 424 -27.21 3.29 7.49
N ARG A 425 -26.64 3.36 8.69
CA ARG A 425 -26.81 2.35 9.75
C ARG A 425 -27.35 2.99 11.04
N PRO A 426 -28.02 2.18 11.88
CA PRO A 426 -28.40 2.63 13.21
C PRO A 426 -27.18 3.06 14.03
N ARG A 427 -27.37 4.06 14.88
CA ARG A 427 -26.31 4.52 15.78
C ARG A 427 -25.92 3.40 16.76
N LEU A 428 -24.62 3.27 17.00
CA LEU A 428 -24.11 2.43 18.08
C LEU A 428 -24.48 3.02 19.44
N ALA A 429 -24.82 2.17 20.42
CA ALA A 429 -24.91 2.60 21.81
C ALA A 429 -23.50 2.98 22.31
N VAL A 430 -23.35 4.13 22.95
CA VAL A 430 -22.06 4.77 23.29
C VAL A 430 -21.33 4.07 24.47
N GLU A 431 -21.72 2.88 24.91
CA GLU A 431 -21.24 2.30 26.17
C GLU A 431 -19.84 1.66 26.15
N GLU A 432 -19.15 1.59 25.01
CA GLU A 432 -17.76 1.08 24.98
C GLU A 432 -16.75 2.22 24.72
N THR A 433 -16.28 2.86 25.79
CA THR A 433 -15.06 3.68 25.75
C THR A 433 -13.83 2.77 25.60
N VAL A 434 -13.57 2.29 24.39
CA VAL A 434 -12.22 1.84 24.05
C VAL A 434 -11.37 3.10 23.97
N GLN A 435 -10.57 3.37 25.01
CA GLN A 435 -9.55 4.38 24.90
C GLN A 435 -8.63 3.96 23.75
N PRO A 436 -8.33 4.85 22.78
CA PRO A 436 -7.31 4.54 21.81
C PRO A 436 -6.05 4.22 22.60
N ALA A 437 -5.48 3.04 22.40
CA ALA A 437 -4.11 2.82 22.79
C ALA A 437 -3.34 3.98 22.14
N GLU A 438 -2.75 4.86 22.97
CA GLU A 438 -1.83 5.84 22.44
C GLU A 438 -0.88 5.06 21.55
N VAL A 439 -0.88 5.35 20.25
CA VAL A 439 0.17 4.80 19.37
C VAL A 439 1.45 5.27 20.03
N PRO A 440 2.26 4.39 20.63
CA PRO A 440 3.48 4.86 21.27
C PRO A 440 4.23 5.53 20.14
N ALA A 441 4.54 6.82 20.31
CA ALA A 441 5.51 7.48 19.44
C ALA A 441 6.68 6.49 19.30
N PRO A 442 7.22 6.27 18.09
CA PRO A 442 8.30 5.33 17.88
C PRO A 442 9.28 5.54 19.01
N VAL A 443 9.47 4.53 19.87
CA VAL A 443 10.27 4.65 21.09
C VAL A 443 11.63 5.06 20.60
N GLU A 444 11.91 6.37 20.66
CA GLU A 444 13.26 6.86 20.43
C GLU A 444 14.15 6.07 21.38
N PRO A 445 15.11 5.30 20.86
CA PRO A 445 15.96 4.51 21.73
C PRO A 445 16.56 5.48 22.75
N SER A 446 16.30 5.27 24.03
CA SER A 446 16.74 6.17 25.08
C SER A 446 18.22 6.50 24.83
N ILE A 447 18.66 7.72 25.17
CA ILE A 447 20.06 8.16 25.01
C ILE A 447 21.02 7.08 25.56
N ARG A 448 20.62 6.33 26.59
CA ARG A 448 21.36 5.16 27.11
C ARG A 448 21.44 3.99 26.12
N GLN A 449 20.42 3.74 25.31
CA GLN A 449 20.43 2.68 24.29
C GLN A 449 21.22 3.11 23.05
N LEU A 450 21.12 4.38 22.64
CA LEU A 450 21.94 4.97 21.58
C LEU A 450 23.42 5.01 21.95
N VAL A 451 23.74 5.37 23.19
CA VAL A 451 25.12 5.33 23.71
C VAL A 451 25.64 3.89 23.82
N LYS A 452 24.81 2.93 24.26
CA LYS A 452 25.19 1.50 24.23
C LYS A 452 25.41 0.96 22.81
N LYS A 453 24.59 1.36 21.85
CA LYS A 453 24.73 0.95 20.44
C LYS A 453 25.97 1.58 19.79
N ARG A 454 26.23 2.88 20.05
CA ARG A 454 27.46 3.57 19.61
C ARG A 454 28.73 3.00 20.25
N LEU A 455 28.71 2.66 21.54
CA LEU A 455 29.86 2.05 22.22
C LEU A 455 30.11 0.59 21.78
N ALA A 456 29.05 -0.12 21.37
CA ALA A 456 29.18 -1.49 20.83
C ALA A 456 29.73 -1.52 19.38
N SER A 457 29.49 -0.47 18.61
CA SER A 457 29.96 -0.31 17.22
C SER A 457 31.27 0.49 17.10
N SER A 458 31.78 1.09 18.20
CA SER A 458 33.07 1.79 18.20
C SER A 458 34.22 0.82 18.38
N PHE A 459 35.41 1.20 17.87
CA PHE A 459 36.68 0.46 18.01
C PHE A 459 37.03 0.11 19.49
N LEU A 460 36.41 0.76 20.45
CA LEU A 460 36.57 0.52 21.91
C LEU A 460 35.64 -0.58 22.46
N GLY A 461 34.64 -1.04 21.70
CA GLY A 461 33.69 -2.08 22.12
C GLY A 461 34.36 -3.40 22.56
N PRO A 462 35.35 -3.93 21.85
CA PRO A 462 36.08 -5.13 22.26
C PRO A 462 36.93 -4.96 23.52
N VAL A 463 37.48 -3.77 23.74
CA VAL A 463 38.33 -3.46 24.91
C VAL A 463 37.50 -3.39 26.19
N LEU A 464 36.32 -2.77 26.14
CA LEU A 464 35.40 -2.68 27.28
C LEU A 464 34.79 -4.03 27.66
N ARG A 465 34.58 -4.94 26.67
CA ARG A 465 34.13 -6.31 26.97
C ARG A 465 35.21 -7.13 27.66
N ARG A 466 36.50 -6.99 27.31
CA ARG A 466 37.62 -7.64 28.00
C ARG A 466 37.82 -7.07 29.43
N GLY A 467 37.66 -5.78 29.63
CA GLY A 467 37.74 -5.15 30.96
C GLY A 467 36.66 -5.67 31.93
N ARG A 468 35.42 -5.88 31.48
CA ARG A 468 34.35 -6.44 32.30
C ARG A 468 34.58 -7.90 32.72
N THR A 469 35.21 -8.69 31.88
CA THR A 469 35.56 -10.08 32.20
C THR A 469 36.69 -10.19 33.24
N VAL A 470 37.62 -9.27 33.20
CA VAL A 470 38.72 -9.19 34.18
C VAL A 470 38.21 -8.70 35.56
N ILE A 471 37.35 -7.69 35.61
CA ILE A 471 36.75 -7.21 36.88
C ILE A 471 35.87 -8.27 37.55
N ARG A 472 35.11 -9.10 36.75
CA ARG A 472 34.36 -10.22 37.32
C ARG A 472 35.24 -11.37 37.85
N ARG A 473 36.43 -11.57 37.32
CA ARG A 473 37.38 -12.56 37.85
C ARG A 473 38.12 -12.11 39.13
N VAL A 474 38.27 -10.81 39.32
CA VAL A 474 38.90 -10.26 40.54
C VAL A 474 37.91 -10.20 41.70
N SER A 475 36.61 -9.90 41.47
CA SER A 475 35.58 -9.90 42.51
C SER A 475 35.12 -11.28 42.97
N SER A 476 35.39 -12.35 42.21
CA SER A 476 35.12 -13.75 42.63
C SER A 476 36.26 -14.37 43.43
N ARG A 477 37.44 -13.74 43.54
CA ARG A 477 38.55 -14.21 44.38
C ARG A 477 38.59 -13.62 45.79
N HIS A 478 37.74 -12.62 46.08
CA HIS A 478 37.66 -12.01 47.42
C HIS A 478 36.43 -12.40 48.23
N ARG A 479 35.81 -13.55 47.93
CA ARG A 479 34.70 -14.12 48.72
C ARG A 479 34.97 -15.56 49.22
N LEU A 480 36.25 -15.96 49.31
CA LEU A 480 36.69 -17.19 49.95
C LEU A 480 37.98 -16.88 50.73
N GLU A 481 37.85 -16.14 51.79
CA GLU A 481 38.65 -16.14 53.04
C GLU A 481 37.78 -15.57 54.16
#